data_a0dd44c2096b1dda9d85363b517cd332
#
_entry.id   a0dd44c2096b1dda9d85363b517cd332
#
_cell.length_a   1.000
_cell.length_b   1.000
_cell.length_c   1.000
_cell.angle_alpha   90.00
_cell.angle_beta   90.00
_cell.angle_gamma   90.00
#
_symmetry.space_group_name_H-M   'P 1'
#
loop_
_entity.id
_entity.type
_entity.pdbx_description
1 polymer ?
#
loop_
_entity_poly.entity_id
_entity_poly.type
_entity_poly.pdbx_seq_one_letter_code
_entity_poly.pdbx_strand_id
1 'polypeptide(L)'
;MSNNNLLSRISIDPAICFGNPCIRGHRIWVSTILDLLASGATFEEILEEYSGIERSDILACIAYGAEMSRGYFREISLIQSQNRQAA
;
A
#
# COMPACT_ATOMS: atom_id res chain seq x y z
N MET A 1 -9.96 -15.77 -3.47
CA MET A 1 -9.99 -14.37 -3.87
C MET A 1 -8.63 -13.93 -4.35
N SER A 2 -8.58 -13.36 -5.50
CA SER A 2 -7.33 -12.98 -6.13
C SER A 2 -6.98 -11.53 -5.83
N ASN A 3 -5.75 -11.30 -5.37
CA ASN A 3 -5.26 -9.94 -5.18
C ASN A 3 -5.12 -9.18 -6.50
N ASN A 4 -5.12 -9.89 -7.63
CA ASN A 4 -5.02 -9.23 -8.92
C ASN A 4 -6.19 -8.28 -9.17
N ASN A 5 -7.38 -8.63 -8.71
CA ASN A 5 -8.52 -7.73 -8.85
C ASN A 5 -8.34 -6.47 -8.02
N LEU A 6 -7.79 -6.61 -6.84
CA LEU A 6 -7.52 -5.44 -6.00
C LEU A 6 -6.41 -4.59 -6.59
N LEU A 7 -5.35 -5.23 -7.06
CA LEU A 7 -4.20 -4.49 -7.59
C LEU A 7 -4.56 -3.67 -8.81
N SER A 8 -5.61 -4.07 -9.54
CA SER A 8 -6.03 -3.29 -10.69
C SER A 8 -6.57 -1.91 -10.30
N ARG A 9 -6.85 -1.69 -9.03
CA ARG A 9 -7.29 -0.38 -8.55
C ARG A 9 -6.13 0.56 -8.29
N ILE A 10 -4.90 0.08 -8.44
CA ILE A 10 -3.72 0.90 -8.22
C ILE A 10 -3.12 1.26 -9.57
N SER A 11 -2.70 2.52 -9.73
CA SER A 11 -2.03 2.95 -10.94
C SER A 11 -0.65 3.49 -10.59
N ILE A 12 0.28 3.29 -11.52
CA ILE A 12 1.61 3.85 -11.42
C ILE A 12 1.88 4.51 -12.76
N ASP A 13 1.74 5.82 -12.79
CA ASP A 13 1.82 6.59 -14.02
C ASP A 13 2.76 7.76 -13.78
N PRO A 14 3.83 7.91 -14.58
CA PRO A 14 4.77 9.01 -14.37
C PRO A 14 4.10 10.38 -14.39
N ALA A 15 2.98 10.52 -15.06
CA ALA A 15 2.27 11.79 -15.15
C ALA A 15 1.35 12.04 -13.97
N ILE A 16 1.17 11.06 -13.09
CA ILE A 16 0.24 11.16 -11.98
C ILE A 16 0.98 10.81 -10.70
N CYS A 17 0.83 11.66 -9.67
CA CYS A 17 1.45 11.44 -8.37
C CYS A 17 2.96 11.21 -8.49
N PHE A 18 3.58 11.86 -9.46
CA PHE A 18 5.04 11.80 -9.68
C PHE A 18 5.52 10.36 -9.88
N GLY A 19 4.68 9.50 -10.44
CA GLY A 19 5.05 8.12 -10.68
C GLY A 19 4.94 7.22 -9.46
N ASN A 20 4.46 7.75 -8.33
CA ASN A 20 4.24 6.93 -7.15
C ASN A 20 2.91 6.19 -7.26
N PRO A 21 2.79 5.02 -6.66
CA PRO A 21 1.53 4.28 -6.70
C PRO A 21 0.42 5.09 -6.07
N CYS A 22 -0.71 5.14 -6.74
CA CYS A 22 -1.88 5.83 -6.20
C CYS A 22 -3.14 5.09 -6.61
N ILE A 23 -4.24 5.44 -5.96
CA ILE A 23 -5.53 4.83 -6.25
C ILE A 23 -5.97 5.32 -7.63
N ARG A 24 -6.27 4.37 -8.52
CA ARG A 24 -6.63 4.68 -9.90
C ARG A 24 -7.82 5.61 -9.94
N GLY A 25 -7.70 6.64 -10.74
CA GLY A 25 -8.77 7.63 -10.84
C GLY A 25 -8.75 8.69 -9.75
N HIS A 26 -7.85 8.57 -8.82
CA HIS A 26 -7.69 9.54 -7.74
C HIS A 26 -6.22 9.89 -7.62
N ARG A 27 -5.94 11.00 -6.95
CA ARG A 27 -4.54 11.39 -6.73
C ARG A 27 -4.17 11.14 -5.28
N ILE A 28 -4.60 10.02 -4.76
CA ILE A 28 -4.36 9.63 -3.38
C ILE A 28 -3.29 8.55 -3.40
N TRP A 29 -2.17 8.84 -2.77
CA TRP A 29 -1.03 7.93 -2.75
C TRP A 29 -1.33 6.72 -1.91
N VAL A 30 -0.89 5.55 -2.37
CA VAL A 30 -1.01 4.31 -1.60
C VAL A 30 -0.33 4.48 -0.24
N SER A 31 0.85 5.10 -0.22
CA SER A 31 1.58 5.28 1.03
C SER A 31 0.81 6.13 2.03
N THR A 32 0.05 7.11 1.55
CA THR A 32 -0.76 7.93 2.45
C THR A 32 -1.80 7.07 3.18
N ILE A 33 -2.47 6.21 2.43
CA ILE A 33 -3.48 5.33 3.03
C ILE A 33 -2.83 4.35 4.01
N LEU A 34 -1.69 3.79 3.62
CA LEU A 34 -0.99 2.84 4.49
C LEU A 34 -0.50 3.52 5.76
N ASP A 35 -0.02 4.76 5.65
CA ASP A 35 0.44 5.50 6.82
C ASP A 35 -0.72 5.78 7.77
N LEU A 36 -1.89 6.11 7.24
CA LEU A 36 -3.05 6.34 8.08
C LEU A 36 -3.44 5.07 8.83
N LEU A 37 -3.44 3.95 8.14
CA LEU A 37 -3.75 2.67 8.79
C LEU A 37 -2.70 2.35 9.85
N ALA A 38 -1.45 2.60 9.55
CA ALA A 38 -0.37 2.33 10.50
C ALA A 38 -0.49 3.20 11.75
N SER A 39 -1.07 4.37 11.62
CA SER A 39 -1.25 5.26 12.77
C SER A 39 -2.54 4.96 13.53
N GLY A 40 -3.30 3.97 13.10
CA GLY A 40 -4.48 3.53 13.84
C GLY A 40 -5.80 4.02 13.29
N ALA A 41 -5.80 4.68 12.13
CA ALA A 41 -7.05 5.13 11.54
C ALA A 41 -7.89 3.94 11.11
N THR A 42 -9.19 4.05 11.30
CA THR A 42 -10.11 3.03 10.86
C THR A 42 -10.47 3.25 9.40
N PHE A 43 -11.01 2.19 8.78
CA PHE A 43 -11.49 2.34 7.40
C PHE A 43 -12.53 3.45 7.30
N GLU A 44 -13.41 3.52 8.29
CA GLU A 44 -14.46 4.53 8.29
C GLU A 44 -13.88 5.94 8.32
N GLU A 45 -12.85 6.13 9.12
CA GLU A 45 -12.21 7.45 9.20
C GLU A 45 -11.56 7.81 7.88
N ILE A 46 -10.92 6.85 7.23
CA ILE A 46 -10.28 7.09 5.95
C ILE A 46 -11.34 7.41 4.88
N LEU A 47 -12.45 6.68 4.90
CA LEU A 47 -13.51 6.92 3.92
C LEU A 47 -14.19 8.27 4.14
N GLU A 48 -14.22 8.75 5.38
CA GLU A 48 -14.70 10.11 5.63
C GLU A 48 -13.75 11.15 5.08
N GLU A 49 -12.46 10.92 5.26
CA GLU A 49 -11.45 11.87 4.80
C GLU A 49 -11.39 11.92 3.28
N TYR A 50 -11.52 10.77 2.64
CA TYR A 50 -11.43 10.65 1.19
C TYR A 50 -12.71 10.06 0.67
N SER A 51 -13.75 10.89 0.61
CA SER A 51 -15.10 10.41 0.36
C SER A 51 -15.30 9.84 -1.05
N GLY A 52 -14.35 10.06 -1.95
CA GLY A 52 -14.49 9.55 -3.31
C GLY A 52 -14.02 8.11 -3.51
N ILE A 53 -13.42 7.50 -2.49
CA ILE A 53 -12.91 6.14 -2.65
C ILE A 53 -13.82 5.16 -1.94
N GLU A 54 -13.58 3.88 -2.20
CA GLU A 54 -14.37 2.79 -1.65
C GLU A 54 -13.51 1.95 -0.72
N ARG A 55 -14.18 1.13 0.07
CA ARG A 55 -13.48 0.19 0.95
C ARG A 55 -12.50 -0.68 0.15
N SER A 56 -12.88 -1.11 -1.05
CA SER A 56 -12.00 -1.92 -1.88
C SER A 56 -10.73 -1.18 -2.29
N ASP A 57 -10.78 0.15 -2.36
CA ASP A 57 -9.58 0.92 -2.66
C ASP A 57 -8.59 0.86 -1.49
N ILE A 58 -9.09 0.86 -0.27
CA ILE A 58 -8.22 0.71 0.91
C ILE A 58 -7.61 -0.68 0.92
N LEU A 59 -8.43 -1.69 0.64
CA LEU A 59 -7.93 -3.06 0.57
C LEU A 59 -6.89 -3.21 -0.53
N ALA A 60 -7.06 -2.49 -1.64
CA ALA A 60 -6.10 -2.51 -2.72
C ALA A 60 -4.75 -1.93 -2.28
N CYS A 61 -4.78 -0.87 -1.49
CA CYS A 61 -3.55 -0.30 -0.95
C CYS A 61 -2.84 -1.30 -0.05
N ILE A 62 -3.59 -2.00 0.78
CA ILE A 62 -3.01 -3.03 1.64
C ILE A 62 -2.41 -4.16 0.81
N ALA A 63 -3.12 -4.59 -0.22
CA ALA A 63 -2.63 -5.66 -1.09
C ALA A 63 -1.35 -5.23 -1.81
N TYR A 64 -1.30 -3.97 -2.24
CA TYR A 64 -0.10 -3.46 -2.90
C TYR A 64 1.07 -3.44 -1.93
N GLY A 65 0.84 -2.99 -0.69
CA GLY A 65 1.88 -3.00 0.33
C GLY A 65 2.39 -4.40 0.61
N ALA A 66 1.47 -5.36 0.64
CA ALA A 66 1.87 -6.76 0.86
C ALA A 66 2.74 -7.28 -0.28
N GLU A 67 2.39 -6.92 -1.52
CA GLU A 67 3.19 -7.34 -2.67
C GLU A 67 4.59 -6.73 -2.61
N MET A 68 4.66 -5.45 -2.31
CA MET A 68 5.95 -4.79 -2.21
C MET A 68 6.79 -5.37 -1.08
N SER A 69 6.15 -5.68 0.03
CA SER A 69 6.90 -6.17 1.19
C SER A 69 7.45 -7.57 0.97
N ARG A 70 6.85 -8.36 0.10
CA ARG A 70 7.36 -9.70 -0.17
C ARG A 70 8.74 -9.66 -0.80
N GLY A 71 8.96 -8.81 -1.78
CA GLY A 71 10.28 -8.67 -2.39
C GLY A 71 11.26 -8.04 -1.44
N TYR A 72 10.83 -6.99 -0.78
CA TYR A 72 11.68 -6.30 0.18
C TYR A 72 12.04 -7.20 1.36
N PHE A 73 11.08 -8.01 1.78
CA PHE A 73 11.29 -8.92 2.89
C PHE A 73 12.41 -9.93 2.62
N ARG A 74 12.51 -10.39 1.38
CA ARG A 74 13.58 -11.34 1.05
C ARG A 74 14.93 -10.74 1.28
N GLU A 75 15.14 -9.49 0.88
CA GLU A 75 16.41 -8.83 1.08
C GLU A 75 16.72 -8.64 2.55
N ILE A 76 15.73 -8.23 3.31
CA ILE A 76 15.91 -8.03 4.73
C ILE A 76 16.20 -9.35 5.42
N SER A 77 15.56 -10.44 4.99
CA SER A 77 15.82 -11.74 5.57
C SER A 77 17.27 -12.15 5.39
N LEU A 78 17.85 -11.89 4.22
CA LEU A 78 19.26 -12.20 3.99
C LEU A 78 20.15 -11.39 4.90
N ILE A 79 19.87 -10.12 5.05
CA ILE A 79 20.63 -9.25 5.92
C ILE A 79 20.53 -9.70 7.37
N GLN A 80 19.33 -10.05 7.81
CA GLN A 80 19.11 -10.47 9.18
C GLN A 80 19.74 -11.81 9.48
N SER A 81 19.84 -12.68 8.49
CA SER A 81 20.56 -13.92 8.67
C SER A 81 21.99 -13.66 9.09
N GLN A 82 22.59 -12.64 8.51
CA GLN A 82 23.98 -12.30 8.82
C GLN A 82 24.12 -11.60 10.16
N ASN A 83 23.07 -10.92 10.62
CA ASN A 83 23.12 -10.13 11.84
C ASN A 83 22.32 -10.73 12.97
N ARG A 84 21.94 -11.97 12.83
CA ARG A 84 21.04 -12.59 13.80
C ARG A 84 21.64 -12.60 15.20
N GLN A 85 22.94 -12.75 15.29
CA GLN A 85 23.60 -12.84 16.59
C GLN A 85 23.57 -11.50 17.32
N ALA A 86 23.43 -10.42 16.58
CA ALA A 86 23.42 -9.09 17.18
C ALA A 86 22.12 -8.75 17.87
N ALA A 87 21.08 -9.53 17.63
CA ALA A 87 19.76 -9.23 18.21
C ALA A 87 19.64 -9.61 19.66
#